data_df3463d62fc4568b412806b4024c846d
#
_entry.id   df3463d62fc4568b412806b4024c846d
#
_cell.length_a   1.000
_cell.length_b   1.000
_cell.length_c   1.000
_cell.angle_alpha   90.00
_cell.angle_beta   90.00
_cell.angle_gamma   90.00
#
_symmetry.space_group_name_H-M   'P 1'
#
loop_
_entity.id
_entity.type
_entity.pdbx_description
1 polymer ?
#
loop_
_entity_poly.entity_id
_entity_poly.type
_entity_poly.pdbx_seq_one_letter_code
_entity_poly.pdbx_strand_id
1 'polypeptide(L)'
;YMTIAVIKDLLRKSNDEKTFMANTLEFIHAHEDHPENHNIIISNHRSNLALVKRKDKFEYENINTVMRETSNNWLDKVCIDEEFEGVPISIQKKYESACENDELDAKAASMFKTKLYAKHKHGVIEKPLIET
;
A
#
# COMPACT_ATOMS: atom_id res chain seq x y z
N TYR A 1 10.17 -10.82 0.84
CA TYR A 1 11.11 -9.73 1.11
C TYR A 1 10.63 -8.80 2.24
N MET A 2 9.37 -8.84 2.55
CA MET A 2 8.86 -8.16 3.75
C MET A 2 9.22 -9.00 4.98
N THR A 3 10.02 -8.44 5.88
CA THR A 3 10.48 -9.11 7.09
C THR A 3 10.11 -8.28 8.32
N ILE A 4 10.21 -8.89 9.50
CA ILE A 4 9.96 -8.18 10.76
C ILE A 4 10.94 -7.00 10.92
N ALA A 5 12.19 -7.18 10.51
CA ALA A 5 13.18 -6.10 10.55
C ALA A 5 12.79 -4.93 9.63
N VAL A 6 12.26 -5.21 8.44
CA VAL A 6 11.76 -4.18 7.52
C VAL A 6 10.57 -3.45 8.13
N ILE A 7 9.62 -4.18 8.73
CA ILE A 7 8.46 -3.58 9.38
C ILE A 7 8.90 -2.62 10.49
N LYS A 8 9.83 -3.03 11.32
CA LYS A 8 10.37 -2.18 12.40
C LYS A 8 11.06 -0.93 11.86
N ASP A 9 11.79 -1.06 10.74
CA ASP A 9 12.44 0.07 10.09
C ASP A 9 11.41 1.05 9.51
N LEU A 10 10.36 0.55 8.87
CA LEU A 10 9.26 1.36 8.37
C LEU A 10 8.55 2.13 9.50
N LEU A 11 8.32 1.45 10.64
CA LEU A 11 7.74 2.09 11.80
C LEU A 11 8.62 3.24 12.32
N ARG A 12 9.92 3.01 12.41
CA ARG A 12 10.88 4.00 12.89
C ARG A 12 10.90 5.25 12.01
N LYS A 13 10.69 5.09 10.70
CA LYS A 13 10.67 6.18 9.72
C LYS A 13 9.33 6.90 9.63
N SER A 14 8.32 6.41 10.34
CA SER A 14 6.95 6.91 10.25
C SER A 14 6.60 7.73 11.48
N ASN A 15 5.99 8.91 11.28
CA ASN A 15 5.62 9.80 12.36
C ASN A 15 4.29 9.43 13.04
N ASP A 16 3.42 8.73 12.31
CA ASP A 16 2.12 8.31 12.82
C ASP A 16 1.66 7.02 12.13
N GLU A 17 0.51 6.49 12.56
CA GLU A 17 -0.02 5.21 12.09
C GLU A 17 -0.40 5.22 10.61
N LYS A 18 -0.96 6.32 10.11
CA LYS A 18 -1.33 6.44 8.69
C LYS A 18 -0.09 6.51 7.78
N THR A 19 0.95 7.22 8.22
CA THR A 19 2.24 7.24 7.51
C THR A 19 2.86 5.86 7.51
N PHE A 20 2.79 5.16 8.63
CA PHE A 20 3.29 3.79 8.74
C PHE A 20 2.58 2.85 7.75
N MET A 21 1.24 2.90 7.70
CA MET A 21 0.48 2.09 6.75
C MET A 21 0.84 2.46 5.31
N ALA A 22 0.87 3.74 4.96
CA ALA A 22 1.20 4.18 3.60
C ALA A 22 2.61 3.76 3.19
N ASN A 23 3.59 3.87 4.07
CA ASN A 23 4.96 3.44 3.81
C ASN A 23 5.07 1.92 3.64
N THR A 24 4.31 1.17 4.43
CA THR A 24 4.25 -0.30 4.31
C THR A 24 3.69 -0.72 2.96
N LEU A 25 2.60 -0.12 2.53
CA LEU A 25 1.98 -0.43 1.25
C LEU A 25 2.84 0.01 0.06
N GLU A 26 3.52 1.14 0.16
CA GLU A 26 4.49 1.56 -0.85
C GLU A 26 5.62 0.53 -0.98
N PHE A 27 6.14 0.06 0.14
CA PHE A 27 7.20 -0.95 0.14
C PHE A 27 6.74 -2.23 -0.55
N ILE A 28 5.50 -2.65 -0.34
CA ILE A 28 4.96 -3.87 -0.94
C ILE A 28 4.67 -3.67 -2.44
N HIS A 29 3.99 -2.58 -2.80
CA HIS A 29 3.40 -2.42 -4.13
C HIS A 29 4.22 -1.54 -5.09
N ALA A 30 5.27 -0.90 -4.63
CA ALA A 30 6.07 0.02 -5.44
C ALA A 30 7.58 -0.18 -5.31
N HIS A 31 8.02 -1.30 -4.74
CA HIS A 31 9.46 -1.59 -4.62
C HIS A 31 10.05 -1.89 -6.00
N GLU A 32 11.14 -1.20 -6.35
CA GLU A 32 11.73 -1.32 -7.69
C GLU A 32 12.27 -2.72 -8.00
N ASP A 33 12.68 -3.46 -6.98
CA ASP A 33 13.22 -4.82 -7.13
C ASP A 33 12.14 -5.89 -7.26
N HIS A 34 10.87 -5.52 -7.09
CA HIS A 34 9.73 -6.45 -7.09
C HIS A 34 8.60 -5.97 -8.00
N PRO A 35 8.85 -5.87 -9.34
CA PRO A 35 7.82 -5.40 -10.27
C PRO A 35 6.58 -6.29 -10.33
N GLU A 36 6.69 -7.55 -9.91
CA GLU A 36 5.54 -8.47 -9.82
C GLU A 36 4.46 -7.99 -8.84
N ASN A 37 4.81 -7.11 -7.92
CA ASN A 37 3.89 -6.53 -6.96
C ASN A 37 3.36 -5.15 -7.36
N HIS A 38 3.72 -4.65 -8.54
CA HIS A 38 3.23 -3.36 -9.06
C HIS A 38 1.80 -3.51 -9.60
N ASN A 39 0.87 -3.79 -8.69
CA ASN A 39 -0.53 -4.08 -9.03
C ASN A 39 -1.44 -2.85 -8.94
N ILE A 40 -0.91 -1.72 -8.48
CA ILE A 40 -1.65 -0.49 -8.28
C ILE A 40 -0.87 0.65 -8.91
N ILE A 41 -1.50 1.35 -9.85
CA ILE A 41 -0.82 2.40 -10.61
C ILE A 41 -1.61 3.71 -10.52
N ILE A 42 -0.93 4.77 -10.16
CA ILE A 42 -1.47 6.14 -10.18
C ILE A 42 -0.78 6.88 -11.31
N SER A 43 -1.45 7.01 -12.44
CA SER A 43 -0.90 7.72 -13.61
C SER A 43 -1.35 9.18 -13.69
N ASN A 44 -2.37 9.57 -12.92
CA ASN A 44 -2.88 10.94 -12.87
C ASN A 44 -3.12 11.35 -11.42
N HIS A 45 -2.25 12.22 -10.92
CA HIS A 45 -2.31 12.69 -9.53
C HIS A 45 -3.59 13.47 -9.21
N ARG A 46 -4.22 14.08 -10.21
CA ARG A 46 -5.45 14.85 -10.02
C ARG A 46 -6.70 13.98 -9.95
N SER A 47 -6.62 12.76 -10.42
CA SER A 47 -7.72 11.81 -10.38
C SER A 47 -7.74 11.05 -9.06
N ASN A 48 -8.93 10.70 -8.58
CA ASN A 48 -9.11 9.81 -7.44
C ASN A 48 -9.18 8.34 -7.87
N LEU A 49 -8.83 8.05 -9.13
CA LEU A 49 -8.84 6.71 -9.68
C LEU A 49 -7.45 6.12 -9.74
N ALA A 50 -7.35 4.84 -9.38
CA ALA A 50 -6.15 4.04 -9.54
C ALA A 50 -6.43 2.93 -10.54
N LEU A 51 -5.40 2.49 -11.27
CA LEU A 51 -5.45 1.27 -12.06
C LEU A 51 -5.02 0.12 -11.17
N VAL A 52 -5.89 -0.85 -10.96
CA VAL A 52 -5.65 -2.00 -10.10
C VAL A 52 -5.72 -3.28 -10.90
N LYS A 53 -4.74 -4.15 -10.70
CA LYS A 53 -4.74 -5.46 -11.34
C LYS A 53 -5.71 -6.38 -10.63
N ARG A 54 -6.75 -6.83 -11.37
CA ARG A 54 -7.74 -7.80 -10.93
C ARG A 54 -7.65 -9.02 -11.84
N LYS A 55 -7.20 -10.14 -11.29
CA LYS A 55 -6.90 -11.34 -12.09
C LYS A 55 -5.86 -10.98 -13.15
N ASP A 56 -6.22 -11.03 -14.44
CA ASP A 56 -5.32 -10.73 -15.56
C ASP A 56 -5.56 -9.35 -16.19
N LYS A 57 -6.42 -8.52 -15.59
CA LYS A 57 -6.82 -7.23 -16.15
C LYS A 57 -6.58 -6.09 -15.19
N PHE A 58 -6.27 -4.91 -15.73
CA PHE A 58 -6.24 -3.68 -14.96
C PHE A 58 -7.59 -2.96 -15.09
N GLU A 59 -8.13 -2.52 -13.96
CA GLU A 59 -9.40 -1.81 -13.88
C GLU A 59 -9.22 -0.52 -13.08
N TYR A 60 -10.02 0.52 -13.42
CA TYR A 60 -10.04 1.74 -12.63
C TYR A 60 -10.88 1.53 -11.37
N GLU A 61 -10.34 1.98 -10.24
CA GLU A 61 -11.05 1.98 -8.97
C GLU A 61 -10.73 3.23 -8.18
N ASN A 62 -11.66 3.64 -7.30
CA ASN A 62 -11.43 4.76 -6.39
C ASN A 62 -10.27 4.46 -5.44
N ILE A 63 -9.35 5.40 -5.29
CA ILE A 63 -8.15 5.20 -4.48
C ILE A 63 -8.47 4.91 -3.00
N ASN A 64 -9.55 5.47 -2.46
CA ASN A 64 -9.95 5.21 -1.08
C ASN A 64 -10.39 3.76 -0.90
N THR A 65 -11.12 3.21 -1.88
CA THR A 65 -11.51 1.79 -1.89
C THR A 65 -10.27 0.89 -1.98
N VAL A 66 -9.35 1.22 -2.86
CA VAL A 66 -8.10 0.47 -3.04
C VAL A 66 -7.27 0.48 -1.76
N MET A 67 -7.14 1.65 -1.13
CA MET A 67 -6.38 1.80 0.11
C MET A 67 -7.01 0.96 1.23
N ARG A 68 -8.33 0.98 1.35
CA ARG A 68 -9.05 0.20 2.35
C ARG A 68 -8.83 -1.30 2.16
N GLU A 69 -9.02 -1.79 0.94
CA GLU A 69 -8.83 -3.21 0.63
C GLU A 69 -7.39 -3.66 0.89
N THR A 70 -6.41 -2.90 0.40
CA THR A 70 -5.00 -3.23 0.58
C THR A 70 -4.57 -3.19 2.03
N SER A 71 -5.06 -2.19 2.78
CA SER A 71 -4.77 -2.07 4.21
C SER A 71 -5.34 -3.25 4.99
N ASN A 72 -6.59 -3.63 4.71
CA ASN A 72 -7.23 -4.77 5.37
C ASN A 72 -6.55 -6.09 5.00
N ASN A 73 -6.17 -6.27 3.75
CA ASN A 73 -5.44 -7.47 3.31
C ASN A 73 -4.09 -7.58 4.02
N TRP A 74 -3.38 -6.47 4.18
CA TRP A 74 -2.12 -6.45 4.89
C TRP A 74 -2.32 -6.75 6.39
N LEU A 75 -3.34 -6.14 7.01
CA LEU A 75 -3.65 -6.38 8.42
C LEU A 75 -3.93 -7.86 8.67
N ASP A 76 -4.76 -8.49 7.83
CA ASP A 76 -5.06 -9.91 7.94
C ASP A 76 -3.78 -10.75 7.82
N LYS A 77 -2.94 -10.41 6.87
CA LYS A 77 -1.68 -11.13 6.64
C LYS A 77 -0.74 -11.03 7.84
N VAL A 78 -0.55 -9.84 8.38
CA VAL A 78 0.38 -9.63 9.51
C VAL A 78 -0.12 -10.27 10.79
N CYS A 79 -1.44 -10.41 10.95
CA CYS A 79 -2.04 -11.00 12.15
C CYS A 79 -2.18 -12.52 12.08
N ILE A 80 -2.33 -13.10 10.88
CA ILE A 80 -2.70 -14.51 10.71
C ILE A 80 -1.57 -15.34 10.09
N ASP A 81 -0.80 -14.79 9.17
CA ASP A 81 0.23 -15.54 8.44
C ASP A 81 1.38 -15.95 9.37
N GLU A 82 1.75 -17.23 9.33
CA GLU A 82 2.85 -17.77 10.12
C GLU A 82 4.19 -17.05 9.87
N GLU A 83 4.40 -16.55 8.66
CA GLU A 83 5.58 -15.76 8.29
C GLU A 83 5.78 -14.55 9.19
N PHE A 84 4.69 -14.00 9.73
CA PHE A 84 4.70 -12.82 10.59
C PHE A 84 4.38 -13.10 12.05
N GLU A 85 4.49 -14.37 12.48
CA GLU A 85 4.18 -14.77 13.84
C GLU A 85 4.98 -14.00 14.90
N GLY A 86 6.21 -13.63 14.60
CA GLY A 86 7.08 -12.88 15.52
C GLY A 86 6.84 -11.38 15.56
N VAL A 87 5.87 -10.85 14.81
CA VAL A 87 5.59 -9.42 14.84
C VAL A 87 4.95 -9.03 16.17
N PRO A 88 5.52 -8.04 16.90
CA PRO A 88 4.97 -7.62 18.19
C PRO A 88 3.52 -7.16 18.09
N ILE A 89 2.71 -7.48 19.11
CA ILE A 89 1.31 -7.07 19.17
C ILE A 89 1.16 -5.55 19.08
N SER A 90 2.09 -4.80 19.65
CA SER A 90 2.08 -3.34 19.55
C SER A 90 2.13 -2.83 18.11
N ILE A 91 2.84 -3.52 17.23
CA ILE A 91 2.92 -3.20 15.80
C ILE A 91 1.63 -3.60 15.10
N GLN A 92 1.10 -4.79 15.41
CA GLN A 92 -0.19 -5.23 14.86
C GLN A 92 -1.31 -4.24 15.20
N LYS A 93 -1.32 -3.72 16.43
CA LYS A 93 -2.32 -2.72 16.85
C LYS A 93 -2.18 -1.40 16.11
N LYS A 94 -0.97 -1.01 15.72
CA LYS A 94 -0.78 0.21 14.91
C LYS A 94 -1.40 0.05 13.51
N TYR A 95 -1.23 -1.10 12.87
CA TYR A 95 -1.89 -1.38 11.61
C TYR A 95 -3.41 -1.44 11.76
N GLU A 96 -3.88 -2.09 12.82
CA GLU A 96 -5.31 -2.18 13.11
C GLU A 96 -5.93 -0.79 13.31
N SER A 97 -5.27 0.07 14.06
CA SER A 97 -5.69 1.45 14.28
C SER A 97 -5.78 2.25 12.98
N ALA A 98 -4.83 2.04 12.07
CA ALA A 98 -4.85 2.68 10.76
C ALA A 98 -6.04 2.23 9.90
N CYS A 99 -6.58 1.03 10.13
CA CYS A 99 -7.71 0.49 9.38
C CYS A 99 -9.08 0.90 9.96
N GLU A 100 -9.14 1.27 11.25
CA GLU A 100 -10.40 1.53 11.95
C GLU A 100 -10.96 2.93 11.77
N ASN A 101 -10.13 3.89 11.38
CA ASN A 101 -10.52 5.30 11.34
C ASN A 101 -10.61 5.77 9.89
N ASP A 102 -11.82 6.12 9.45
CA ASP A 102 -12.08 6.59 8.07
C ASP A 102 -11.27 7.84 7.71
N GLU A 103 -11.08 8.76 8.66
CA GLU A 103 -10.27 9.96 8.44
C GLU A 103 -8.80 9.61 8.24
N LEU A 104 -8.30 8.67 9.03
CA LEU A 104 -6.94 8.14 8.84
C LEU A 104 -6.80 7.48 7.48
N ASP A 105 -7.81 6.71 7.07
CA ASP A 105 -7.83 6.05 5.76
C ASP A 105 -7.73 7.06 4.61
N ALA A 106 -8.50 8.15 4.68
CA ALA A 106 -8.47 9.18 3.64
C ALA A 106 -7.10 9.85 3.52
N LYS A 107 -6.46 10.16 4.64
CA LYS A 107 -5.12 10.74 4.65
C LYS A 107 -4.07 9.74 4.20
N ALA A 108 -4.16 8.50 4.66
CA ALA A 108 -3.26 7.42 4.24
C ALA A 108 -3.40 7.17 2.73
N ALA A 109 -4.61 7.18 2.21
CA ALA A 109 -4.86 7.01 0.77
C ALA A 109 -4.24 8.15 -0.04
N SER A 110 -4.34 9.38 0.43
CA SER A 110 -3.71 10.54 -0.22
C SER A 110 -2.19 10.41 -0.24
N MET A 111 -1.59 10.00 0.86
CA MET A 111 -0.15 9.76 0.94
C MET A 111 0.29 8.63 0.03
N PHE A 112 -0.44 7.53 0.03
CA PHE A 112 -0.15 6.38 -0.81
C PHE A 112 -0.24 6.74 -2.29
N LYS A 113 -1.30 7.47 -2.68
CA LYS A 113 -1.49 7.98 -4.03
C LYS A 113 -0.30 8.82 -4.49
N THR A 114 0.15 9.75 -3.66
CA THR A 114 1.29 10.62 -3.96
C THR A 114 2.58 9.81 -4.16
N LYS A 115 2.82 8.82 -3.30
CA LYS A 115 4.00 7.96 -3.39
C LYS A 115 3.98 7.10 -4.65
N LEU A 116 2.84 6.51 -4.98
CA LEU A 116 2.70 5.70 -6.20
C LEU A 116 2.84 6.55 -7.46
N TYR A 117 2.27 7.75 -7.46
CA TYR A 117 2.42 8.68 -8.59
C TYR A 117 3.88 9.05 -8.81
N ALA A 118 4.62 9.35 -7.75
CA ALA A 118 6.05 9.65 -7.85
C ALA A 118 6.84 8.48 -8.45
N LYS A 119 6.54 7.25 -8.03
CA LYS A 119 7.16 6.05 -8.59
C LYS A 119 6.83 5.85 -10.07
N HIS A 120 5.60 6.10 -10.46
CA HIS A 120 5.19 6.05 -11.87
C HIS A 120 5.93 7.13 -12.69
N LYS A 121 5.97 8.36 -12.18
CA LYS A 121 6.63 9.50 -12.84
C LYS A 121 8.13 9.24 -13.03
N HIS A 122 8.77 8.56 -12.09
CA HIS A 122 10.21 8.24 -12.18
C HIS A 122 10.50 6.92 -12.89
N GLY A 123 9.49 6.29 -13.50
CA GLY A 123 9.65 5.09 -14.31
C GLY A 123 9.80 3.80 -13.52
N VAL A 124 9.62 3.81 -12.21
CA VAL A 124 9.68 2.59 -11.39
C VAL A 124 8.46 1.71 -11.63
N ILE A 125 7.28 2.33 -11.76
CA ILE A 125 6.02 1.65 -12.07
C ILE A 125 5.62 2.03 -13.50
N GLU A 126 5.50 1.04 -14.38
CA GLU A 126 5.09 1.26 -15.76
C GLU A 126 3.59 1.11 -15.93
N LYS A 127 2.99 2.04 -16.69
CA LYS A 127 1.58 1.95 -17.03
C LYS A 127 1.36 0.79 -18.01
N PRO A 128 0.47 -0.16 -17.71
CA PRO A 128 0.20 -1.27 -18.62
C PRO A 128 -0.53 -0.80 -19.87
N LEU A 129 -0.36 -1.56 -20.96
CA LEU A 129 -1.20 -1.40 -22.14
C LEU A 129 -2.60 -1.91 -21.79
N ILE A 130 -3.57 -1.02 -21.83
CA ILE A 130 -4.97 -1.38 -21.60
C ILE A 130 -5.64 -1.44 -22.95
N GLU A 131 -6.13 -2.61 -23.31
CA GLU A 131 -6.96 -2.77 -24.48
C GLU A 131 -8.35 -2.21 -24.15
N THR A 132 -8.72 -1.17 -24.85
CA THR A 132 -10.05 -0.58 -24.73
C THR A 132 -11.02 -1.28 -25.70
#